data_b795ea1a52a34b7e413e5738cf2442f3
#
_entry.id   b795ea1a52a34b7e413e5738cf2442f3
#
_cell.length_a   1.000
_cell.length_b   1.000
_cell.length_c   1.000
_cell.angle_alpha   90.00
_cell.angle_beta   90.00
_cell.angle_gamma   90.00
#
_symmetry.space_group_name_H-M   'P 1'
#
loop_
_entity.id
_entity.type
_entity.pdbx_description
1 polymer ?
#
loop_
_entity_poly.entity_id
_entity_poly.type
_entity_poly.pdbx_seq_one_letter_code
_entity_poly.pdbx_strand_id
1 'polypeptide(L)'
;ETTLSIAEYFRDQGYNVLLMIDSLTRYAMAQREIALAVGEPPATKGYPPSVFARLPALVERAGNGGEGQGSITAFFTVLVEGDDLQDPIADSARAILDGHIVLSRQLADSGHFPAIDVEKSVSRVMPAVVSAEHMVMARTIRQCLAQYTQSRELIQIGAYQKGSDPRVDQAIMIKPYIDEFTVQGMKDIVPFKQSLDGLKQLSMLLINDAQNKINAMQQANGQAQRPAQGATLKATGGASGATLKPSKVQITNNFKG
;
A
#
# COMPACT_ATOMS: atom_id res chain seq x y z
N GLU A 1 9.48 30.42 5.16
CA GLU A 1 10.44 30.66 4.06
C GLU A 1 11.88 30.73 4.58
N THR A 2 12.19 31.48 5.62
CA THR A 2 13.57 31.63 6.20
C THR A 2 14.18 30.26 6.54
N THR A 3 13.43 29.35 7.19
CA THR A 3 13.89 28.02 7.56
C THR A 3 14.32 27.21 6.32
N LEU A 4 13.58 27.35 5.22
CA LEU A 4 13.90 26.67 3.96
C LEU A 4 15.18 27.25 3.34
N SER A 5 15.37 28.57 3.37
CA SER A 5 16.63 29.20 2.90
C SER A 5 17.85 28.76 3.72
N ILE A 6 17.68 28.52 5.03
CA ILE A 6 18.73 27.92 5.87
C ILE A 6 19.02 26.47 5.44
N ALA A 7 17.98 25.69 5.15
CA ALA A 7 18.15 24.33 4.68
C ALA A 7 18.88 24.28 3.31
N GLU A 8 18.53 25.18 2.39
CA GLU A 8 19.22 25.33 1.10
C GLU A 8 20.69 25.70 1.27
N TYR A 9 21.01 26.62 2.18
CA TYR A 9 22.39 26.98 2.47
C TYR A 9 23.24 25.77 2.88
N PHE A 10 22.73 24.89 3.76
CA PHE A 10 23.45 23.68 4.14
C PHE A 10 23.50 22.62 3.01
N ARG A 11 22.42 22.45 2.26
CA ARG A 11 22.41 21.56 1.06
C ARG A 11 23.49 21.97 0.07
N ASP A 12 23.61 23.26 -0.20
CA ASP A 12 24.56 23.81 -1.18
C ASP A 12 26.03 23.63 -0.73
N GLN A 13 26.26 23.40 0.58
CA GLN A 13 27.56 23.02 1.14
C GLN A 13 27.78 21.48 1.18
N GLY A 14 26.92 20.67 0.56
CA GLY A 14 27.05 19.23 0.50
C GLY A 14 26.42 18.46 1.65
N TYR A 15 25.68 19.10 2.55
CA TYR A 15 25.00 18.41 3.65
C TYR A 15 23.66 17.78 3.24
N ASN A 16 23.35 16.63 3.83
CA ASN A 16 22.01 16.07 3.77
C ASN A 16 21.17 16.64 4.92
N VAL A 17 20.16 17.42 4.59
CA VAL A 17 19.35 18.19 5.53
C VAL A 17 18.00 17.50 5.73
N LEU A 18 17.60 17.32 6.98
CA LEU A 18 16.23 16.97 7.34
C LEU A 18 15.47 18.24 7.71
N LEU A 19 14.44 18.57 6.93
CA LEU A 19 13.58 19.73 7.13
C LEU A 19 12.20 19.28 7.61
N MET A 20 11.72 19.87 8.70
CA MET A 20 10.36 19.64 9.22
C MET A 20 9.61 20.96 9.27
N ILE A 21 8.45 21.04 8.60
CA ILE A 21 7.59 22.23 8.59
C ILE A 21 6.20 21.85 9.11
N ASP A 22 5.85 22.39 10.24
CA ASP A 22 4.51 22.28 10.84
C ASP A 22 3.84 23.65 10.85
N SER A 23 2.95 23.97 9.89
CA SER A 23 2.37 23.14 8.84
C SER A 23 2.23 23.93 7.53
N LEU A 24 2.07 23.24 6.39
CA LEU A 24 1.69 23.89 5.13
C LEU A 24 0.34 24.59 5.22
N THR A 25 -0.59 24.07 6.02
CA THR A 25 -1.90 24.70 6.26
C THR A 25 -1.73 26.08 6.88
N ARG A 26 -0.85 26.23 7.88
CA ARG A 26 -0.57 27.54 8.49
C ARG A 26 0.10 28.50 7.51
N TYR A 27 1.01 27.99 6.67
CA TYR A 27 1.60 28.79 5.60
C TYR A 27 0.55 29.28 4.62
N ALA A 28 -0.35 28.39 4.16
CA ALA A 28 -1.44 28.74 3.27
C ALA A 28 -2.39 29.78 3.89
N MET A 29 -2.73 29.66 5.17
CA MET A 29 -3.53 30.65 5.91
C MET A 29 -2.87 32.02 5.95
N ALA A 30 -1.57 32.09 6.26
CA ALA A 30 -0.84 33.34 6.23
C ALA A 30 -0.79 33.99 4.83
N GLN A 31 -0.58 33.18 3.78
CA GLN A 31 -0.63 33.67 2.39
C GLN A 31 -2.04 34.15 2.00
N ARG A 32 -3.09 33.47 2.47
CA ARG A 32 -4.48 33.90 2.30
C ARG A 32 -4.72 35.28 2.89
N GLU A 33 -4.29 35.52 4.13
CA GLU A 33 -4.45 36.82 4.79
C GLU A 33 -3.76 37.94 4.00
N ILE A 34 -2.52 37.69 3.53
CA ILE A 34 -1.77 38.65 2.73
C ILE A 34 -2.50 38.94 1.42
N ALA A 35 -2.92 37.91 0.69
CA ALA A 35 -3.58 38.05 -0.61
C ALA A 35 -4.92 38.80 -0.49
N LEU A 36 -5.74 38.47 0.53
CA LEU A 36 -6.98 39.21 0.81
C LEU A 36 -6.73 40.66 1.18
N ALA A 37 -5.68 40.94 1.95
CA ALA A 37 -5.33 42.33 2.34
C ALA A 37 -4.92 43.22 1.16
N VAL A 38 -4.34 42.62 0.10
CA VAL A 38 -4.03 43.34 -1.14
C VAL A 38 -5.19 43.37 -2.14
N GLY A 39 -6.36 42.83 -1.79
CA GLY A 39 -7.60 42.90 -2.57
C GLY A 39 -7.81 41.75 -3.57
N GLU A 40 -7.02 40.66 -3.47
CA GLU A 40 -7.27 39.49 -4.32
C GLU A 40 -8.58 38.81 -3.90
N PRO A 41 -9.49 38.49 -4.84
CA PRO A 41 -10.77 37.89 -4.48
C PRO A 41 -10.59 36.43 -3.98
N PRO A 42 -11.37 36.02 -2.94
CA PRO A 42 -11.37 34.64 -2.50
C PRO A 42 -11.99 33.72 -3.55
N ALA A 43 -11.44 32.50 -3.66
CA ALA A 43 -11.91 31.44 -4.54
C ALA A 43 -12.25 30.18 -3.72
N THR A 44 -11.55 29.08 -3.90
CA THR A 44 -11.84 27.79 -3.29
C THR A 44 -11.68 27.80 -1.78
N LYS A 45 -12.77 27.51 -1.04
CA LYS A 45 -12.82 27.54 0.45
C LYS A 45 -12.25 28.85 1.02
N GLY A 46 -12.41 29.97 0.30
CA GLY A 46 -11.95 31.28 0.72
C GLY A 46 -10.44 31.54 0.55
N TYR A 47 -9.72 30.65 -0.12
CA TYR A 47 -8.30 30.86 -0.49
C TYR A 47 -8.24 31.54 -1.87
N PRO A 48 -7.50 32.66 -2.01
CA PRO A 48 -7.21 33.25 -3.29
C PRO A 48 -6.33 32.35 -4.20
N PRO A 49 -6.42 32.48 -5.53
CA PRO A 49 -5.64 31.66 -6.48
C PRO A 49 -4.13 31.73 -6.28
N SER A 50 -3.59 32.88 -5.86
CA SER A 50 -2.16 33.07 -5.61
C SER A 50 -1.61 32.13 -4.52
N VAL A 51 -2.42 31.72 -3.55
CA VAL A 51 -2.02 30.77 -2.50
C VAL A 51 -1.62 29.44 -3.10
N PHE A 52 -2.43 28.95 -4.05
CA PHE A 52 -2.16 27.67 -4.72
C PHE A 52 -0.93 27.73 -5.63
N ALA A 53 -0.60 28.87 -6.19
CA ALA A 53 0.63 29.07 -6.95
C ALA A 53 1.89 29.11 -6.06
N ARG A 54 1.75 29.55 -4.80
CA ARG A 54 2.88 29.65 -3.85
C ARG A 54 3.23 28.33 -3.16
N LEU A 55 2.28 27.39 -3.05
CA LEU A 55 2.53 26.09 -2.43
C LEU A 55 3.56 25.25 -3.20
N PRO A 56 3.43 25.05 -4.55
CA PRO A 56 4.47 24.39 -5.32
C PRO A 56 5.83 25.08 -5.19
N ALA A 57 5.86 26.41 -5.36
CA ALA A 57 7.09 27.18 -5.29
C ALA A 57 7.82 27.05 -3.93
N LEU A 58 7.09 26.80 -2.83
CA LEU A 58 7.69 26.50 -1.54
C LEU A 58 8.23 25.06 -1.47
N VAL A 59 7.42 24.09 -1.89
CA VAL A 59 7.70 22.66 -1.71
C VAL A 59 8.83 22.20 -2.62
N GLU A 60 8.87 22.68 -3.88
CA GLU A 60 9.88 22.29 -4.89
C GLU A 60 11.31 22.75 -4.54
N ARG A 61 11.46 23.63 -3.56
CA ARG A 61 12.79 24.02 -3.04
C ARG A 61 13.46 22.92 -2.21
N ALA A 62 12.68 21.96 -1.68
CA ALA A 62 13.22 20.74 -1.09
C ALA A 62 13.67 19.76 -2.19
N GLY A 63 14.53 18.81 -1.83
CA GLY A 63 15.02 17.79 -2.73
C GLY A 63 16.53 17.79 -2.91
N ASN A 64 16.99 17.16 -3.97
CA ASN A 64 18.42 17.05 -4.28
C ASN A 64 18.98 18.39 -4.77
N GLY A 65 20.20 18.70 -4.36
CA GLY A 65 21.00 19.77 -4.94
C GLY A 65 21.61 19.37 -6.29
N GLY A 66 22.43 20.27 -6.86
CA GLY A 66 23.22 20.01 -8.06
C GLY A 66 24.40 19.06 -7.81
N GLU A 67 25.23 18.86 -8.82
CA GLU A 67 26.41 18.03 -8.70
C GLU A 67 27.35 18.56 -7.60
N GLY A 68 27.75 17.66 -6.69
CA GLY A 68 28.59 18.00 -5.52
C GLY A 68 27.84 18.64 -4.36
N GLN A 69 26.55 18.90 -4.48
CA GLN A 69 25.69 19.39 -3.40
C GLN A 69 25.02 18.22 -2.64
N GLY A 70 24.46 18.54 -1.46
CA GLY A 70 23.69 17.58 -0.68
C GLY A 70 22.20 17.50 -1.07
N SER A 71 21.36 17.14 -0.12
CA SER A 71 19.92 17.00 -0.33
C SER A 71 19.11 17.58 0.82
N ILE A 72 17.85 17.95 0.56
CA ILE A 72 16.87 18.30 1.59
C ILE A 72 15.76 17.24 1.56
N THR A 73 15.68 16.42 2.60
CA THR A 73 14.50 15.58 2.86
C THR A 73 13.53 16.38 3.70
N ALA A 74 12.34 16.68 3.16
CA ALA A 74 11.38 17.53 3.84
C ALA A 74 10.12 16.75 4.26
N PHE A 75 9.68 16.96 5.50
CA PHE A 75 8.39 16.54 6.03
C PHE A 75 7.52 17.77 6.25
N PHE A 76 6.40 17.82 5.54
CA PHE A 76 5.39 18.85 5.68
C PHE A 76 4.15 18.27 6.34
N THR A 77 3.71 18.85 7.45
CA THR A 77 2.40 18.49 8.00
C THR A 77 1.30 19.27 7.29
N VAL A 78 0.17 18.62 7.04
CA VAL A 78 -1.05 19.22 6.50
C VAL A 78 -2.20 18.89 7.42
N LEU A 79 -2.86 19.91 7.96
CA LEU A 79 -3.98 19.75 8.86
C LEU A 79 -5.28 19.93 8.07
N VAL A 80 -6.18 18.97 8.20
CA VAL A 80 -7.51 18.99 7.59
C VAL A 80 -8.59 18.98 8.67
N GLU A 81 -9.71 19.66 8.43
CA GLU A 81 -10.84 19.66 9.33
C GLU A 81 -11.75 18.44 9.04
N GLY A 82 -12.19 17.76 10.10
CA GLY A 82 -13.18 16.68 9.98
C GLY A 82 -12.77 15.49 9.12
N ASP A 83 -11.44 15.20 9.01
CA ASP A 83 -10.90 14.14 8.15
C ASP A 83 -11.22 14.33 6.65
N ASP A 84 -11.50 15.57 6.22
CA ASP A 84 -11.83 15.94 4.83
C ASP A 84 -10.58 15.89 3.95
N LEU A 85 -10.33 14.72 3.33
CA LEU A 85 -9.24 14.55 2.37
C LEU A 85 -9.43 15.36 1.07
N GLN A 86 -10.58 16.00 0.85
CA GLN A 86 -10.85 16.89 -0.28
C GLN A 86 -10.57 18.36 0.07
N ASP A 87 -9.93 18.63 1.23
CA ASP A 87 -9.45 19.96 1.55
C ASP A 87 -8.50 20.46 0.45
N PRO A 88 -8.70 21.69 -0.10
CA PRO A 88 -7.95 22.18 -1.24
C PRO A 88 -6.44 22.27 -0.99
N ILE A 89 -6.02 22.58 0.26
CA ILE A 89 -4.60 22.61 0.62
C ILE A 89 -4.02 21.22 0.68
N ALA A 90 -4.75 20.26 1.25
CA ALA A 90 -4.35 18.85 1.29
C ALA A 90 -4.28 18.26 -0.13
N ASP A 91 -5.23 18.58 -1.00
CA ASP A 91 -5.25 18.10 -2.38
C ASP A 91 -4.10 18.70 -3.20
N SER A 92 -3.87 20.01 -3.08
CA SER A 92 -2.73 20.68 -3.70
C SER A 92 -1.40 20.09 -3.20
N ALA A 93 -1.23 19.88 -1.90
CA ALA A 93 -0.03 19.27 -1.34
C ALA A 93 0.21 17.85 -1.88
N ARG A 94 -0.83 17.01 -1.94
CA ARG A 94 -0.73 15.65 -2.52
C ARG A 94 -0.34 15.65 -3.99
N ALA A 95 -0.76 16.66 -4.75
CA ALA A 95 -0.42 16.76 -6.16
C ALA A 95 1.08 17.06 -6.38
N ILE A 96 1.71 17.79 -5.46
CA ILE A 96 3.08 18.30 -5.59
C ILE A 96 4.11 17.37 -4.95
N LEU A 97 3.80 16.81 -3.77
CA LEU A 97 4.74 16.02 -2.95
C LEU A 97 5.05 14.66 -3.57
N ASP A 98 6.24 14.13 -3.30
CA ASP A 98 6.70 12.79 -3.70
C ASP A 98 5.97 11.63 -3.02
N GLY A 99 5.18 11.94 -2.02
CA GLY A 99 4.34 11.00 -1.30
C GLY A 99 3.62 11.66 -0.14
N HIS A 100 2.72 10.91 0.48
CA HIS A 100 2.01 11.37 1.66
C HIS A 100 1.73 10.20 2.61
N ILE A 101 1.72 10.48 3.90
CA ILE A 101 1.36 9.58 4.98
C ILE A 101 0.05 10.08 5.56
N VAL A 102 -1.01 9.27 5.46
CA VAL A 102 -2.34 9.61 5.99
C VAL A 102 -2.48 9.03 7.39
N LEU A 103 -2.85 9.87 8.36
CA LEU A 103 -3.21 9.43 9.69
C LEU A 103 -4.73 9.21 9.77
N SER A 104 -5.14 8.15 10.44
CA SER A 104 -6.56 7.76 10.60
C SER A 104 -6.97 7.89 12.06
N ARG A 105 -8.01 8.71 12.32
CA ARG A 105 -8.63 8.81 13.63
C ARG A 105 -9.21 7.45 14.07
N GLN A 106 -9.82 6.70 13.14
CA GLN A 106 -10.40 5.40 13.42
C GLN A 106 -9.36 4.39 13.93
N LEU A 107 -8.13 4.40 13.38
CA LEU A 107 -7.03 3.58 13.87
C LEU A 107 -6.60 4.03 15.28
N ALA A 108 -6.47 5.34 15.51
CA ALA A 108 -6.14 5.89 16.81
C ALA A 108 -7.18 5.51 17.87
N ASP A 109 -8.47 5.66 17.57
CA ASP A 109 -9.59 5.32 18.46
C ASP A 109 -9.63 3.81 18.80
N SER A 110 -9.15 2.95 17.87
CA SER A 110 -9.01 1.51 18.11
C SER A 110 -7.72 1.13 18.86
N GLY A 111 -6.88 2.09 19.23
CA GLY A 111 -5.61 1.84 19.91
C GLY A 111 -4.48 1.37 19.00
N HIS A 112 -4.64 1.46 17.68
CA HIS A 112 -3.62 1.10 16.70
C HIS A 112 -2.66 2.28 16.50
N PHE A 113 -1.42 2.17 16.97
CA PHE A 113 -0.40 3.18 16.84
C PHE A 113 0.90 2.62 16.24
N PRO A 114 1.60 3.40 15.36
CA PRO A 114 1.18 4.68 14.81
C PRO A 114 -0.11 4.54 13.98
N ALA A 115 -0.98 5.55 14.05
CA ALA A 115 -2.29 5.53 13.40
C ALA A 115 -2.21 5.79 11.88
N ILE A 116 -1.30 5.12 11.18
CA ILE A 116 -1.02 5.30 9.76
C ILE A 116 -1.96 4.44 8.91
N ASP A 117 -2.75 5.09 8.06
CA ASP A 117 -3.56 4.41 7.05
C ASP A 117 -2.66 4.01 5.87
N VAL A 118 -2.24 2.75 5.85
CA VAL A 118 -1.34 2.20 4.82
C VAL A 118 -1.99 2.19 3.43
N GLU A 119 -3.31 2.04 3.34
CA GLU A 119 -4.03 1.99 2.06
C GLU A 119 -4.08 3.37 1.40
N LYS A 120 -4.31 4.43 2.21
CA LYS A 120 -4.39 5.82 1.73
C LYS A 120 -3.04 6.50 1.61
N SER A 121 -1.98 5.94 2.20
CA SER A 121 -0.62 6.49 2.13
C SER A 121 0.09 6.06 0.85
N VAL A 122 0.84 6.96 0.22
CA VAL A 122 1.50 6.73 -1.08
C VAL A 122 2.94 7.22 -1.05
N SER A 123 3.84 6.46 -1.66
CA SER A 123 5.20 6.90 -2.02
C SER A 123 5.40 6.78 -3.53
N ARG A 124 5.66 7.89 -4.21
CA ARG A 124 5.94 7.93 -5.66
C ARG A 124 7.37 7.51 -5.96
N VAL A 125 8.28 7.73 -5.02
CA VAL A 125 9.71 7.39 -5.18
C VAL A 125 10.03 5.94 -4.83
N MET A 126 9.13 5.22 -4.19
CA MET A 126 9.36 3.84 -3.77
C MET A 126 9.88 2.94 -4.91
N PRO A 127 9.34 2.99 -6.16
CA PRO A 127 9.85 2.17 -7.24
C PRO A 127 11.31 2.41 -7.61
N ALA A 128 11.84 3.62 -7.34
CA ALA A 128 13.21 4.00 -7.65
C ALA A 128 14.21 3.66 -6.52
N VAL A 129 13.72 3.46 -5.29
CA VAL A 129 14.59 3.33 -4.10
C VAL A 129 14.56 1.96 -3.43
N VAL A 130 13.65 1.06 -3.85
CA VAL A 130 13.56 -0.30 -3.30
C VAL A 130 13.76 -1.37 -4.37
N SER A 131 14.10 -2.59 -3.95
CA SER A 131 14.21 -3.73 -4.87
C SER A 131 12.84 -4.16 -5.43
N ALA A 132 12.85 -4.83 -6.59
CA ALA A 132 11.65 -5.41 -7.18
C ALA A 132 10.95 -6.39 -6.23
N GLU A 133 11.72 -7.18 -5.48
CA GLU A 133 11.20 -8.09 -4.46
C GLU A 133 10.42 -7.32 -3.37
N HIS A 134 10.99 -6.24 -2.83
CA HIS A 134 10.34 -5.39 -1.84
C HIS A 134 9.03 -4.79 -2.38
N MET A 135 9.04 -4.32 -3.63
CA MET A 135 7.84 -3.81 -4.30
C MET A 135 6.72 -4.85 -4.39
N VAL A 136 7.06 -6.08 -4.77
CA VAL A 136 6.07 -7.18 -4.86
C VAL A 136 5.49 -7.48 -3.48
N MET A 137 6.33 -7.63 -2.46
CA MET A 137 5.87 -7.89 -1.09
C MET A 137 4.93 -6.79 -0.57
N ALA A 138 5.33 -5.53 -0.69
CA ALA A 138 4.53 -4.39 -0.25
C ALA A 138 3.19 -4.31 -1.00
N ARG A 139 3.20 -4.53 -2.32
CA ARG A 139 1.97 -4.56 -3.14
C ARG A 139 1.02 -5.67 -2.68
N THR A 140 1.54 -6.87 -2.46
CA THR A 140 0.72 -8.03 -2.05
C THR A 140 0.05 -7.76 -0.69
N ILE A 141 0.78 -7.25 0.28
CA ILE A 141 0.21 -6.91 1.59
C ILE A 141 -0.86 -5.81 1.49
N ARG A 142 -0.61 -4.77 0.69
CA ARG A 142 -1.62 -3.71 0.44
C ARG A 142 -2.87 -4.26 -0.24
N GLN A 143 -2.73 -5.19 -1.19
CA GLN A 143 -3.88 -5.85 -1.83
C GLN A 143 -4.70 -6.66 -0.83
N CYS A 144 -4.06 -7.38 0.10
CA CYS A 144 -4.76 -8.08 1.17
C CYS A 144 -5.51 -7.12 2.10
N LEU A 145 -4.89 -6.00 2.49
CA LEU A 145 -5.57 -4.96 3.28
C LEU A 145 -6.80 -4.41 2.56
N ALA A 146 -6.65 -4.02 1.30
CA ALA A 146 -7.74 -3.48 0.48
C ALA A 146 -8.89 -4.50 0.34
N GLN A 147 -8.57 -5.79 0.11
CA GLN A 147 -9.57 -6.85 0.03
C GLN A 147 -10.32 -7.04 1.36
N TYR A 148 -9.59 -6.98 2.49
CA TYR A 148 -10.21 -7.03 3.81
C TYR A 148 -11.14 -5.84 4.05
N THR A 149 -10.66 -4.62 3.74
CA THR A 149 -11.44 -3.38 3.92
C THR A 149 -12.72 -3.38 3.09
N GLN A 150 -12.64 -3.82 1.82
CA GLN A 150 -13.81 -3.94 0.94
C GLN A 150 -14.84 -4.96 1.45
N SER A 151 -14.39 -6.02 2.12
CA SER A 151 -15.27 -7.08 2.62
C SER A 151 -15.66 -6.91 4.09
N ARG A 152 -15.14 -5.88 4.75
CA ARG A 152 -15.24 -5.68 6.21
C ARG A 152 -16.66 -5.70 6.73
N GLU A 153 -17.59 -5.01 6.05
CA GLU A 153 -18.99 -4.94 6.47
C GLU A 153 -19.62 -6.34 6.42
N LEU A 154 -19.42 -7.10 5.34
CA LEU A 154 -19.95 -8.46 5.21
C LEU A 154 -19.40 -9.40 6.27
N ILE A 155 -18.11 -9.22 6.63
CA ILE A 155 -17.45 -10.02 7.68
C ILE A 155 -18.05 -9.67 9.04
N GLN A 156 -18.24 -8.38 9.34
CA GLN A 156 -18.71 -7.89 10.65
C GLN A 156 -20.17 -8.30 10.93
N ILE A 157 -21.04 -8.28 9.92
CA ILE A 157 -22.44 -8.71 10.08
C ILE A 157 -22.62 -10.23 9.96
N GLY A 158 -21.52 -11.00 9.77
CA GLY A 158 -21.56 -12.45 9.64
C GLY A 158 -22.14 -12.95 8.32
N ALA A 159 -22.30 -12.11 7.32
CA ALA A 159 -22.84 -12.49 5.99
C ALA A 159 -21.79 -13.13 5.08
N TYR A 160 -20.51 -12.99 5.38
CA TYR A 160 -19.46 -13.64 4.62
C TYR A 160 -19.34 -15.12 4.98
N GLN A 161 -19.38 -15.98 3.95
CA GLN A 161 -19.18 -17.42 4.11
C GLN A 161 -17.74 -17.78 3.73
N LYS A 162 -17.02 -18.41 4.65
CA LYS A 162 -15.65 -18.89 4.41
C LYS A 162 -15.64 -19.87 3.22
N GLY A 163 -14.73 -19.66 2.31
CA GLY A 163 -14.59 -20.45 1.07
C GLY A 163 -15.30 -19.85 -0.15
N SER A 164 -16.12 -18.81 -0.01
CA SER A 164 -16.81 -18.16 -1.13
C SER A 164 -15.88 -17.33 -2.02
N ASP A 165 -14.87 -16.68 -1.46
CA ASP A 165 -13.81 -15.98 -2.20
C ASP A 165 -12.44 -16.28 -1.56
N PRO A 166 -11.53 -17.01 -2.24
CA PRO A 166 -10.20 -17.32 -1.71
C PRO A 166 -9.36 -16.11 -1.35
N ARG A 167 -9.58 -14.95 -2.01
CA ARG A 167 -8.84 -13.70 -1.72
C ARG A 167 -9.30 -13.08 -0.42
N VAL A 168 -10.60 -13.12 -0.15
CA VAL A 168 -11.16 -12.64 1.12
C VAL A 168 -10.75 -13.56 2.26
N ASP A 169 -10.78 -14.87 2.08
CA ASP A 169 -10.27 -15.83 3.08
C ASP A 169 -8.81 -15.59 3.42
N GLN A 170 -7.97 -15.32 2.41
CA GLN A 170 -6.57 -14.99 2.59
C GLN A 170 -6.39 -13.66 3.33
N ALA A 171 -7.19 -12.65 2.98
CA ALA A 171 -7.17 -11.35 3.64
C ALA A 171 -7.58 -11.44 5.13
N ILE A 172 -8.61 -12.24 5.45
CA ILE A 172 -9.02 -12.50 6.84
C ILE A 172 -7.91 -13.21 7.62
N MET A 173 -7.26 -14.19 7.02
CA MET A 173 -6.19 -14.96 7.64
C MET A 173 -4.97 -14.11 7.98
N ILE A 174 -4.55 -13.23 7.04
CA ILE A 174 -3.33 -12.44 7.20
C ILE A 174 -3.53 -11.18 8.05
N LYS A 175 -4.76 -10.66 8.16
CA LYS A 175 -5.07 -9.38 8.81
C LYS A 175 -4.50 -9.25 10.22
N PRO A 176 -4.64 -10.24 11.14
CA PRO A 176 -4.05 -10.14 12.48
C PRO A 176 -2.53 -9.95 12.47
N TYR A 177 -1.82 -10.64 11.56
CA TYR A 177 -0.36 -10.52 11.42
C TYR A 177 0.06 -9.18 10.84
N ILE A 178 -0.75 -8.60 9.94
CA ILE A 178 -0.51 -7.25 9.44
C ILE A 178 -0.71 -6.23 10.56
N ASP A 179 -1.74 -6.40 11.39
CA ASP A 179 -1.99 -5.51 12.52
C ASP A 179 -0.82 -5.55 13.52
N GLU A 180 -0.35 -6.75 13.87
CA GLU A 180 0.82 -6.91 14.73
C GLU A 180 2.08 -6.27 14.14
N PHE A 181 2.30 -6.42 12.83
CA PHE A 181 3.45 -5.84 12.12
C PHE A 181 3.41 -4.31 12.06
N THR A 182 2.22 -3.71 11.98
CA THR A 182 2.04 -2.26 11.83
C THR A 182 1.88 -1.52 13.15
N VAL A 183 1.65 -2.24 14.26
CA VAL A 183 1.62 -1.64 15.60
C VAL A 183 3.03 -1.51 16.16
N GLN A 184 3.33 -0.35 16.72
CA GLN A 184 4.61 -0.06 17.36
C GLN A 184 4.39 0.78 18.62
N GLY A 185 5.04 0.41 19.71
CA GLY A 185 5.03 1.20 20.93
C GLY A 185 5.75 2.54 20.75
N MET A 186 5.33 3.55 21.50
CA MET A 186 5.86 4.92 21.39
C MET A 186 7.38 5.01 21.58
N LYS A 187 7.97 4.08 22.33
CA LYS A 187 9.42 4.06 22.65
C LYS A 187 10.18 2.99 21.86
N ASP A 188 9.50 2.23 21.03
CA ASP A 188 10.13 1.16 20.29
C ASP A 188 10.95 1.75 19.13
N ILE A 189 12.18 1.29 19.00
CA ILE A 189 13.05 1.65 17.89
C ILE A 189 13.17 0.43 16.99
N VAL A 190 12.49 0.48 15.83
CA VAL A 190 12.51 -0.60 14.85
C VAL A 190 13.42 -0.20 13.68
N PRO A 191 14.60 -0.82 13.53
CA PRO A 191 15.47 -0.57 12.39
C PRO A 191 14.81 -0.97 11.06
N PHE A 192 15.13 -0.26 9.97
CA PHE A 192 14.60 -0.56 8.63
C PHE A 192 14.77 -2.03 8.22
N LYS A 193 15.93 -2.64 8.56
CA LYS A 193 16.18 -4.06 8.28
C LYS A 193 15.15 -4.97 8.96
N GLN A 194 14.81 -4.70 10.21
CA GLN A 194 13.81 -5.48 10.95
C GLN A 194 12.42 -5.34 10.32
N SER A 195 12.05 -4.13 9.89
CA SER A 195 10.79 -3.90 9.15
C SER A 195 10.75 -4.67 7.83
N LEU A 196 11.87 -4.70 7.10
CA LEU A 196 11.97 -5.47 5.85
C LEU A 196 11.89 -6.98 6.09
N ASP A 197 12.53 -7.48 7.15
CA ASP A 197 12.47 -8.90 7.52
C ASP A 197 11.04 -9.28 7.96
N GLY A 198 10.32 -8.41 8.68
CA GLY A 198 8.91 -8.60 9.02
C GLY A 198 8.00 -8.64 7.78
N LEU A 199 8.23 -7.75 6.82
CA LEU A 199 7.51 -7.77 5.53
C LEU A 199 7.75 -9.07 4.76
N LYS A 200 8.97 -9.60 4.77
CA LYS A 200 9.32 -10.90 4.18
C LYS A 200 8.56 -12.04 4.87
N GLN A 201 8.50 -12.05 6.19
CA GLN A 201 7.77 -13.06 6.95
C GLN A 201 6.27 -13.05 6.61
N LEU A 202 5.63 -11.88 6.55
CA LEU A 202 4.24 -11.74 6.11
C LEU A 202 4.02 -12.32 4.69
N SER A 203 4.92 -12.01 3.77
CA SER A 203 4.86 -12.53 2.40
C SER A 203 5.01 -14.06 2.34
N MET A 204 5.89 -14.63 3.17
CA MET A 204 6.05 -16.09 3.27
C MET A 204 4.79 -16.78 3.82
N LEU A 205 4.09 -16.17 4.80
CA LEU A 205 2.82 -16.70 5.29
C LEU A 205 1.77 -16.80 4.18
N LEU A 206 1.69 -15.78 3.31
CA LEU A 206 0.77 -15.78 2.17
C LEU A 206 1.12 -16.86 1.13
N ILE A 207 2.41 -17.04 0.84
CA ILE A 207 2.88 -18.07 -0.10
C ILE A 207 2.57 -19.47 0.43
N ASN A 208 2.85 -19.71 1.71
CA ASN A 208 2.61 -20.99 2.37
C ASN A 208 1.11 -21.34 2.41
N ASP A 209 0.23 -20.36 2.71
CA ASP A 209 -1.22 -20.56 2.66
C ASP A 209 -1.70 -20.93 1.25
N ALA A 210 -1.22 -20.22 0.23
CA ALA A 210 -1.55 -20.52 -1.16
C ALA A 210 -1.09 -21.92 -1.57
N GLN A 211 0.14 -22.33 -1.20
CA GLN A 211 0.68 -23.65 -1.49
C GLN A 211 -0.12 -24.76 -0.78
N ASN A 212 -0.48 -24.55 0.48
CA ASN A 212 -1.31 -25.51 1.23
C ASN A 212 -2.70 -25.71 0.59
N LYS A 213 -3.32 -24.64 0.10
CA LYS A 213 -4.60 -24.69 -0.63
C LYS A 213 -4.47 -25.48 -1.95
N ILE A 214 -3.41 -25.24 -2.71
CA ILE A 214 -3.12 -25.99 -3.96
C ILE A 214 -2.95 -27.48 -3.66
N ASN A 215 -2.14 -27.82 -2.65
CA ASN A 215 -1.91 -29.22 -2.26
C ASN A 215 -3.21 -29.91 -1.81
N ALA A 216 -4.05 -29.22 -1.04
CA ALA A 216 -5.35 -29.74 -0.60
C ALA A 216 -6.30 -29.98 -1.78
N MET A 217 -6.35 -29.07 -2.77
CA MET A 217 -7.15 -29.26 -3.99
C MET A 217 -6.66 -30.44 -4.84
N GLN A 218 -5.35 -30.63 -4.97
CA GLN A 218 -4.76 -31.75 -5.69
C GLN A 218 -5.08 -33.08 -5.02
N GLN A 219 -5.02 -33.15 -3.69
CA GLN A 219 -5.38 -34.36 -2.94
C GLN A 219 -6.87 -34.69 -3.07
N ALA A 220 -7.76 -33.69 -3.00
CA ALA A 220 -9.20 -33.91 -3.21
C ALA A 220 -9.52 -34.42 -4.61
N ASN A 221 -8.87 -33.86 -5.64
CA ASN A 221 -9.03 -34.34 -7.03
C ASN A 221 -8.44 -35.74 -7.26
N GLY A 222 -7.34 -36.09 -6.60
CA GLY A 222 -6.72 -37.41 -6.67
C GLY A 222 -7.57 -38.51 -5.99
N GLN A 223 -8.33 -38.15 -4.96
CA GLN A 223 -9.27 -39.08 -4.31
C GLN A 223 -10.54 -39.31 -5.13
N ALA A 224 -11.01 -38.28 -5.86
CA ALA A 224 -12.19 -38.39 -6.73
C ALA A 224 -11.94 -39.25 -7.97
N GLN A 225 -10.69 -39.50 -8.34
CA GLN A 225 -10.30 -40.34 -9.49
C GLN A 225 -9.96 -41.80 -9.13
N ARG A 226 -10.10 -42.23 -7.85
CA ARG A 226 -9.97 -43.65 -7.53
C ARG A 226 -11.25 -44.37 -7.95
N PRO A 227 -11.21 -45.27 -8.97
CA PRO A 227 -12.37 -46.06 -9.31
C PRO A 227 -12.72 -46.97 -8.13
N ALA A 228 -14.00 -47.05 -7.80
CA ALA A 228 -14.52 -47.98 -6.81
C ALA A 228 -14.17 -49.41 -7.22
N GLN A 229 -13.08 -49.95 -6.70
CA GLN A 229 -12.79 -51.40 -6.79
C GLN A 229 -13.70 -52.12 -5.82
N GLY A 230 -14.73 -52.75 -6.33
CA GLY A 230 -15.55 -53.66 -5.52
C GLY A 230 -17.01 -53.78 -5.96
N ALA A 231 -17.27 -54.09 -7.23
CA ALA A 231 -18.53 -54.76 -7.60
C ALA A 231 -18.22 -55.86 -8.62
N THR A 232 -18.06 -57.05 -8.13
CA THR A 232 -17.95 -58.26 -8.95
C THR A 232 -19.30 -58.53 -9.60
N LEU A 233 -19.49 -58.07 -10.85
CA LEU A 233 -20.59 -58.51 -11.72
C LEU A 233 -20.01 -59.52 -12.67
N LYS A 234 -20.47 -60.80 -12.53
CA LYS A 234 -20.29 -61.84 -13.51
C LYS A 234 -20.96 -61.38 -14.81
N ALA A 235 -20.18 -61.20 -15.86
CA ALA A 235 -20.71 -60.98 -17.21
C ALA A 235 -20.29 -62.13 -18.10
N THR A 236 -21.29 -62.70 -18.70
CA THR A 236 -21.20 -63.64 -19.85
C THR A 236 -21.05 -62.84 -21.14
N GLY A 237 -20.06 -63.17 -21.92
CA GLY A 237 -19.99 -63.25 -23.38
C GLY A 237 -20.12 -61.99 -24.27
N GLY A 238 -19.16 -61.91 -25.20
CA GLY A 238 -19.39 -61.32 -26.51
C GLY A 238 -18.40 -60.30 -27.03
N ALA A 239 -17.65 -60.69 -28.03
CA ALA A 239 -16.51 -60.06 -28.73
C ALA A 239 -16.77 -58.70 -29.40
N SER A 240 -15.69 -58.01 -29.63
CA SER A 240 -15.21 -57.39 -30.88
C SER A 240 -14.54 -56.01 -30.68
N GLY A 241 -13.35 -55.87 -31.25
CA GLY A 241 -12.37 -54.84 -31.05
C GLY A 241 -12.62 -53.49 -31.71
N ALA A 242 -11.93 -52.49 -31.15
CA ALA A 242 -11.37 -51.35 -31.88
C ALA A 242 -10.39 -50.60 -30.98
N THR A 243 -9.14 -50.60 -31.38
CA THR A 243 -8.02 -49.89 -30.79
C THR A 243 -8.07 -48.42 -31.20
N LEU A 244 -8.16 -47.50 -30.24
CA LEU A 244 -7.87 -46.07 -30.46
C LEU A 244 -6.72 -45.63 -29.55
N LYS A 245 -5.64 -45.14 -30.18
CA LYS A 245 -4.46 -44.61 -29.54
C LYS A 245 -4.72 -43.19 -28.97
N PRO A 246 -4.18 -42.81 -27.80
CA PRO A 246 -4.27 -41.46 -27.31
C PRO A 246 -3.20 -40.58 -27.98
N SER A 247 -3.62 -39.43 -28.50
CA SER A 247 -2.76 -38.33 -28.98
C SER A 247 -2.19 -37.53 -27.82
N LYS A 248 -0.86 -37.35 -27.84
CA LYS A 248 -0.12 -36.49 -26.94
C LYS A 248 -0.39 -35.02 -27.29
N VAL A 249 -0.85 -34.24 -26.32
CA VAL A 249 -0.85 -32.77 -26.37
C VAL A 249 0.47 -32.30 -25.78
N GLN A 250 1.31 -31.67 -26.59
CA GLN A 250 2.51 -30.94 -26.15
C GLN A 250 2.11 -29.52 -25.79
N ILE A 251 2.39 -29.13 -24.54
CA ILE A 251 2.32 -27.73 -24.12
C ILE A 251 3.73 -27.14 -24.28
N THR A 252 3.91 -26.26 -25.25
CA THR A 252 5.14 -25.46 -25.43
C THR A 252 5.07 -24.21 -24.57
N ASN A 253 5.96 -24.11 -23.59
CA ASN A 253 6.24 -22.88 -22.88
C ASN A 253 7.09 -21.96 -23.78
N ASN A 254 6.51 -20.83 -24.21
CA ASN A 254 7.26 -19.71 -24.76
C ASN A 254 7.13 -18.51 -23.82
N PHE A 255 8.17 -18.27 -23.02
CA PHE A 255 8.47 -16.95 -22.47
C PHE A 255 9.90 -16.60 -22.90
N LYS A 256 9.99 -15.68 -23.87
CA LYS A 256 11.14 -14.82 -24.17
C LYS A 256 10.62 -13.46 -24.56
N GLY A 257 11.11 -12.44 -23.89
CA GLY A 257 10.88 -11.05 -24.23
C GLY A 257 10.70 -10.20 -22.99
#